data_d5230b785d23648abb85661cb545cf9f
#
_entry.id   d5230b785d23648abb85661cb545cf9f
#
_cell.length_a   1.000
_cell.length_b   1.000
_cell.length_c   1.000
_cell.angle_alpha   90.00
_cell.angle_beta   90.00
_cell.angle_gamma   90.00
#
_symmetry.space_group_name_H-M   'P 1'
#
loop_
_entity.id
_entity.type
_entity.pdbx_description
1 polymer ?
#
loop_
_entity_poly.entity_id
_entity_poly.type
_entity_poly.pdbx_seq_one_letter_code
_entity_poly.pdbx_strand_id
1 'polypeptide(L)'
;MRRGLKKAKEALFGWCLLSLLCLFVVPALAQDPDLVQLFEQIAAQIRDNRLIEAEKELTAILKVSPDLPVALNFMGTIRAKQGRLNEAELLFLSAVRNDKNFTGARMNLVYLYLLRRTPDKAIVQLQEVVALEPGNVDAKVMLGDTYLAKNNLQKAEENYLAALDGRLDNAGALFGLGQISRLKGETREASIYLNRVATLSADSKAPEFLYQLGLEALRVNMNDEAKAALERAVELQPKEPSYLLALGIAWLRKGDLFEAEKRFRRLLEIQPDNVQGQLHLGYVLLNRKKYAEARLWLEKSARPGAEIPEVFYYLGLVAQEQNDDARAIALFEKAVQKLPSYAHARIALGSSYMKLKNYTRAKQELEMAVKLDPDEPTAHYNLALLYARLKDPARAQEEMQIIEKLKAKGATNNGVVVLPPKSSP
;
A
#
# COMPACT_ATOMS: atom_id res chain seq x y z
N MET A 1 8.48 2.98 0.76
CA MET A 1 7.22 3.43 1.38
C MET A 1 7.15 4.93 1.70
N ARG A 2 8.11 5.54 2.42
CA ARG A 2 8.07 6.99 2.80
C ARG A 2 8.02 8.00 1.65
N ARG A 3 8.64 7.73 0.48
CA ARG A 3 8.64 8.64 -0.69
C ARG A 3 7.35 8.59 -1.52
N GLY A 4 6.68 7.45 -1.64
CA GLY A 4 5.38 7.31 -2.34
C GLY A 4 4.24 8.02 -1.61
N LEU A 5 4.19 7.88 -0.27
CA LEU A 5 3.26 8.63 0.57
C LEU A 5 3.48 10.15 0.51
N LYS A 6 4.71 10.60 0.26
CA LYS A 6 5.01 12.04 0.10
C LYS A 6 4.46 12.58 -1.21
N LYS A 7 4.64 11.86 -2.34
CA LYS A 7 4.12 12.27 -3.66
C LYS A 7 2.59 12.18 -3.75
N ALA A 8 1.98 11.11 -3.21
CA ALA A 8 0.50 10.99 -3.14
C ALA A 8 -0.10 12.11 -2.27
N LYS A 9 0.58 12.52 -1.18
CA LYS A 9 0.17 13.64 -0.34
C LYS A 9 0.34 15.00 -1.03
N GLU A 10 1.39 15.18 -1.83
CA GLU A 10 1.61 16.41 -2.61
C GLU A 10 0.58 16.56 -3.74
N ALA A 11 0.19 15.47 -4.40
CA ALA A 11 -0.86 15.46 -5.43
C ALA A 11 -2.27 15.68 -4.82
N LEU A 12 -2.62 14.98 -3.74
CA LEU A 12 -3.86 15.22 -2.98
C LEU A 12 -3.93 16.66 -2.45
N PHE A 13 -2.82 17.18 -1.93
CA PHE A 13 -2.73 18.54 -1.41
C PHE A 13 -2.92 19.61 -2.50
N GLY A 14 -2.37 19.39 -3.69
CA GLY A 14 -2.53 20.30 -4.84
C GLY A 14 -3.96 20.31 -5.41
N TRP A 15 -4.59 19.14 -5.53
CA TRP A 15 -5.92 19.01 -6.13
C TRP A 15 -7.06 19.37 -5.17
N CYS A 16 -6.99 18.99 -3.90
CA CYS A 16 -8.03 19.30 -2.92
C CYS A 16 -8.05 20.77 -2.48
N LEU A 17 -6.89 21.43 -2.36
CA LEU A 17 -6.85 22.88 -2.09
C LEU A 17 -7.51 23.71 -3.21
N LEU A 18 -7.57 23.17 -4.43
CA LEU A 18 -8.07 23.87 -5.61
C LEU A 18 -9.56 23.64 -5.90
N SER A 19 -10.07 22.42 -5.62
CA SER A 19 -11.47 22.09 -5.90
C SER A 19 -12.44 22.68 -4.88
N LEU A 20 -12.03 22.87 -3.63
CA LEU A 20 -12.86 23.46 -2.56
C LEU A 20 -12.93 24.98 -2.62
N LEU A 21 -12.00 25.67 -3.28
CA LEU A 21 -12.00 27.12 -3.44
C LEU A 21 -13.15 27.62 -4.33
N CYS A 22 -13.72 26.80 -5.21
CA CYS A 22 -14.76 27.22 -6.16
C CYS A 22 -16.19 27.14 -5.62
N LEU A 23 -16.43 26.52 -4.45
CA LEU A 23 -17.79 26.25 -3.96
C LEU A 23 -18.21 27.07 -2.72
N PHE A 24 -17.29 27.82 -2.11
CA PHE A 24 -17.60 28.57 -0.89
C PHE A 24 -17.46 30.09 -1.09
N VAL A 25 -18.26 30.63 -2.02
CA VAL A 25 -18.63 32.04 -1.94
C VAL A 25 -19.64 32.15 -0.79
N VAL A 26 -19.18 32.74 0.31
CA VAL A 26 -19.99 32.93 1.51
C VAL A 26 -21.33 33.60 1.13
N PRO A 27 -22.46 33.15 1.66
CA PRO A 27 -23.77 33.82 1.42
C PRO A 27 -23.78 35.33 1.67
N ALA A 28 -22.89 35.83 2.54
CA ALA A 28 -22.72 37.25 2.82
C ALA A 28 -22.08 38.03 1.65
N LEU A 29 -21.31 37.39 0.76
CA LEU A 29 -20.73 38.02 -0.44
C LEU A 29 -21.70 38.02 -1.63
N ALA A 30 -22.73 37.18 -1.61
CA ALA A 30 -23.73 37.11 -2.70
C ALA A 30 -24.50 38.44 -2.89
N GLN A 31 -24.31 39.43 -2.01
CA GLN A 31 -24.92 40.77 -2.10
C GLN A 31 -24.10 41.76 -2.93
N ASP A 32 -22.83 41.45 -3.25
CA ASP A 32 -21.98 42.28 -4.09
C ASP A 32 -21.37 41.45 -5.25
N PRO A 33 -22.00 41.50 -6.44
CA PRO A 33 -21.54 40.75 -7.62
C PRO A 33 -20.13 41.07 -8.03
N ASP A 34 -19.68 42.32 -7.87
CA ASP A 34 -18.32 42.74 -8.25
C ASP A 34 -17.26 42.08 -7.35
N LEU A 35 -17.56 41.96 -6.07
CA LEU A 35 -16.70 41.29 -5.11
C LEU A 35 -16.64 39.77 -5.34
N VAL A 36 -17.75 39.16 -5.72
CA VAL A 36 -17.79 37.74 -6.11
C VAL A 36 -16.89 37.49 -7.31
N GLN A 37 -17.03 38.30 -8.38
CA GLN A 37 -16.22 38.19 -9.58
C GLN A 37 -14.74 38.39 -9.29
N LEU A 38 -14.39 39.33 -8.42
CA LEU A 38 -13.00 39.57 -8.00
C LEU A 38 -12.40 38.34 -7.29
N PHE A 39 -13.13 37.70 -6.38
CA PHE A 39 -12.64 36.49 -5.72
C PHE A 39 -12.55 35.29 -6.65
N GLU A 40 -13.42 35.15 -7.65
CA GLU A 40 -13.32 34.14 -8.71
C GLU A 40 -12.05 34.35 -9.56
N GLN A 41 -11.72 35.59 -9.89
CA GLN A 41 -10.48 35.97 -10.58
C GLN A 41 -9.26 35.64 -9.74
N ILE A 42 -9.24 35.99 -8.45
CA ILE A 42 -8.16 35.65 -7.52
C ILE A 42 -8.01 34.13 -7.39
N ALA A 43 -9.12 33.38 -7.31
CA ALA A 43 -9.09 31.94 -7.28
C ALA A 43 -8.47 31.34 -8.56
N ALA A 44 -8.78 31.91 -9.73
CA ALA A 44 -8.17 31.50 -11.00
C ALA A 44 -6.67 31.80 -11.03
N GLN A 45 -6.25 32.98 -10.58
CA GLN A 45 -4.82 33.33 -10.48
C GLN A 45 -4.06 32.37 -9.57
N ILE A 46 -4.63 31.98 -8.43
CA ILE A 46 -4.03 31.01 -7.49
C ILE A 46 -3.95 29.62 -8.13
N ARG A 47 -4.96 29.20 -8.90
CA ARG A 47 -4.94 27.93 -9.67
C ARG A 47 -3.81 27.92 -10.69
N ASP A 48 -3.67 29.02 -11.44
CA ASP A 48 -2.67 29.19 -12.50
C ASP A 48 -1.26 29.48 -11.93
N ASN A 49 -1.11 29.42 -10.60
CA ASN A 49 0.14 29.73 -9.87
C ASN A 49 0.65 31.16 -10.04
N ARG A 50 -0.21 32.11 -10.41
CA ARG A 50 0.04 33.56 -10.49
C ARG A 50 -0.07 34.19 -9.10
N LEU A 51 0.75 33.73 -8.16
CA LEU A 51 0.61 34.03 -6.74
C LEU A 51 0.89 35.51 -6.41
N ILE A 52 1.79 36.18 -7.15
CA ILE A 52 2.17 37.58 -6.91
C ILE A 52 0.99 38.52 -7.23
N GLU A 53 0.28 38.26 -8.33
CA GLU A 53 -0.88 39.05 -8.75
C GLU A 53 -2.01 38.89 -7.73
N ALA A 54 -2.36 37.65 -7.39
CA ALA A 54 -3.36 37.35 -6.39
C ALA A 54 -3.04 37.97 -5.02
N GLU A 55 -1.78 37.92 -4.58
CA GLU A 55 -1.33 38.52 -3.32
C GLU A 55 -1.49 40.03 -3.32
N LYS A 56 -1.19 40.70 -4.44
CA LYS A 56 -1.34 42.16 -4.58
C LYS A 56 -2.81 42.59 -4.44
N GLU A 57 -3.73 41.89 -5.11
CA GLU A 57 -5.16 42.18 -5.05
C GLU A 57 -5.71 41.90 -3.65
N LEU A 58 -5.37 40.77 -3.04
CA LEU A 58 -5.78 40.45 -1.67
C LEU A 58 -5.24 41.43 -0.64
N THR A 59 -4.01 41.93 -0.85
CA THR A 59 -3.42 42.94 0.04
C THR A 59 -4.21 44.26 -0.04
N ALA A 60 -4.68 44.64 -1.23
CA ALA A 60 -5.53 45.83 -1.38
C ALA A 60 -6.87 45.66 -0.67
N ILE A 61 -7.50 44.49 -0.80
CA ILE A 61 -8.74 44.13 -0.12
C ILE A 61 -8.58 44.20 1.43
N LEU A 62 -7.52 43.54 1.93
CA LEU A 62 -7.23 43.44 3.37
C LEU A 62 -6.82 44.81 4.00
N LYS A 63 -6.34 45.76 3.20
CA LYS A 63 -6.14 47.15 3.68
C LYS A 63 -7.45 47.84 4.00
N VAL A 64 -8.51 47.57 3.27
CA VAL A 64 -9.85 48.17 3.46
C VAL A 64 -10.64 47.34 4.45
N SER A 65 -10.57 46.02 4.39
CA SER A 65 -11.31 45.05 5.21
C SER A 65 -10.36 44.00 5.82
N PRO A 66 -9.62 44.36 6.89
CA PRO A 66 -8.60 43.50 7.48
C PRO A 66 -9.08 42.13 7.97
N ASP A 67 -10.35 42.09 8.39
CA ASP A 67 -10.97 40.93 9.01
C ASP A 67 -11.87 40.12 8.07
N LEU A 68 -11.83 40.42 6.76
CA LEU A 68 -12.66 39.71 5.77
C LEU A 68 -12.27 38.23 5.66
N PRO A 69 -13.10 37.27 6.11
CA PRO A 69 -12.71 35.86 6.25
C PRO A 69 -12.25 35.23 4.95
N VAL A 70 -12.92 35.53 3.82
CA VAL A 70 -12.59 35.00 2.50
C VAL A 70 -11.23 35.46 2.04
N ALA A 71 -10.92 36.75 2.19
CA ALA A 71 -9.62 37.31 1.81
C ALA A 71 -8.47 36.73 2.66
N LEU A 72 -8.69 36.59 3.98
CA LEU A 72 -7.75 35.92 4.89
C LEU A 72 -7.51 34.47 4.48
N ASN A 73 -8.55 33.72 4.11
CA ASN A 73 -8.43 32.33 3.66
C ASN A 73 -7.64 32.22 2.36
N PHE A 74 -7.91 33.06 1.36
CA PHE A 74 -7.13 33.08 0.11
C PHE A 74 -5.67 33.47 0.35
N MET A 75 -5.40 34.47 1.19
CA MET A 75 -4.04 34.85 1.58
C MET A 75 -3.34 33.69 2.28
N GLY A 76 -4.01 32.97 3.18
CA GLY A 76 -3.52 31.76 3.82
C GLY A 76 -3.17 30.67 2.81
N THR A 77 -3.99 30.50 1.77
CA THR A 77 -3.72 29.54 0.68
C THR A 77 -2.46 29.92 -0.11
N ILE A 78 -2.25 31.21 -0.39
CA ILE A 78 -1.01 31.69 -1.03
C ILE A 78 0.18 31.39 -0.13
N ARG A 79 0.13 31.68 1.16
CA ARG A 79 1.21 31.38 2.12
C ARG A 79 1.53 29.88 2.17
N ALA A 80 0.51 29.03 2.16
CA ALA A 80 0.69 27.60 2.13
C ALA A 80 1.39 27.12 0.84
N LYS A 81 1.01 27.65 -0.33
CA LYS A 81 1.67 27.38 -1.62
C LYS A 81 3.13 27.85 -1.65
N GLN A 82 3.45 28.94 -0.97
CA GLN A 82 4.81 29.47 -0.80
C GLN A 82 5.64 28.68 0.24
N GLY A 83 5.06 27.65 0.89
CA GLY A 83 5.71 26.89 1.97
C GLY A 83 5.74 27.59 3.33
N ARG A 84 5.12 28.77 3.45
CA ARG A 84 5.06 29.59 4.68
C ARG A 84 3.91 29.10 5.58
N LEU A 85 4.02 27.82 6.03
CA LEU A 85 2.91 27.11 6.68
C LEU A 85 2.46 27.72 8.01
N ASN A 86 3.36 28.38 8.77
CA ASN A 86 2.99 29.04 10.03
C ASN A 86 2.11 30.27 9.79
N GLU A 87 2.42 31.04 8.77
CA GLU A 87 1.61 32.21 8.40
C GLU A 87 0.25 31.77 7.83
N ALA A 88 0.23 30.70 7.03
CA ALA A 88 -1.00 30.11 6.55
C ALA A 88 -1.92 29.69 7.69
N GLU A 89 -1.39 29.02 8.74
CA GLU A 89 -2.18 28.63 9.92
C GLU A 89 -2.80 29.82 10.61
N LEU A 90 -2.01 30.89 10.83
CA LEU A 90 -2.53 32.11 11.48
C LEU A 90 -3.64 32.78 10.67
N LEU A 91 -3.50 32.84 9.35
CA LEU A 91 -4.50 33.41 8.46
C LEU A 91 -5.80 32.60 8.42
N PHE A 92 -5.70 31.27 8.32
CA PHE A 92 -6.85 30.38 8.38
C PHE A 92 -7.58 30.45 9.75
N LEU A 93 -6.81 30.49 10.86
CA LEU A 93 -7.38 30.65 12.20
C LEU A 93 -8.07 32.03 12.35
N SER A 94 -7.52 33.09 11.75
CA SER A 94 -8.15 34.41 11.76
C SER A 94 -9.44 34.39 10.93
N ALA A 95 -9.43 33.73 9.76
CA ALA A 95 -10.65 33.54 8.97
C ALA A 95 -11.78 32.83 9.76
N VAL A 96 -11.43 31.73 10.45
CA VAL A 96 -12.38 30.98 11.29
C VAL A 96 -12.82 31.76 12.51
N ARG A 97 -11.96 32.64 13.07
CA ARG A 97 -12.34 33.50 14.21
C ARG A 97 -13.35 34.54 13.80
N ASN A 98 -13.18 35.12 12.61
CA ASN A 98 -14.07 36.18 12.10
C ASN A 98 -15.39 35.62 11.53
N ASP A 99 -15.35 34.38 11.01
CA ASP A 99 -16.54 33.62 10.64
C ASP A 99 -16.40 32.16 11.14
N LYS A 100 -17.10 31.86 12.25
CA LYS A 100 -17.09 30.54 12.88
C LYS A 100 -17.72 29.46 12.01
N ASN A 101 -18.56 29.84 11.04
CA ASN A 101 -19.22 28.92 10.12
C ASN A 101 -18.45 28.72 8.82
N PHE A 102 -17.29 29.34 8.66
CA PHE A 102 -16.50 29.24 7.43
C PHE A 102 -15.80 27.88 7.30
N THR A 103 -16.53 26.90 6.80
CA THR A 103 -16.06 25.51 6.60
C THR A 103 -14.85 25.43 5.67
N GLY A 104 -14.75 26.28 4.65
CA GLY A 104 -13.61 26.34 3.74
C GLY A 104 -12.27 26.61 4.44
N ALA A 105 -12.24 27.56 5.38
CA ALA A 105 -11.03 27.84 6.16
C ALA A 105 -10.69 26.68 7.12
N ARG A 106 -11.72 26.07 7.74
CA ARG A 106 -11.53 24.86 8.56
C ARG A 106 -10.95 23.69 7.76
N MET A 107 -11.43 23.47 6.53
CA MET A 107 -10.89 22.43 5.66
C MET A 107 -9.43 22.71 5.28
N ASN A 108 -9.06 23.97 5.04
CA ASN A 108 -7.67 24.34 4.80
C ASN A 108 -6.78 24.08 6.03
N LEU A 109 -7.27 24.30 7.24
CA LEU A 109 -6.60 23.90 8.48
C LEU A 109 -6.45 22.38 8.58
N VAL A 110 -7.49 21.61 8.20
CA VAL A 110 -7.39 20.13 8.15
C VAL A 110 -6.24 19.69 7.29
N TYR A 111 -6.17 20.15 6.03
CA TYR A 111 -5.08 19.81 5.12
C TYR A 111 -3.70 20.20 5.68
N LEU A 112 -3.59 21.37 6.27
CA LEU A 112 -2.36 21.83 6.90
C LEU A 112 -1.94 20.92 8.06
N TYR A 113 -2.87 20.55 8.94
CA TYR A 113 -2.59 19.70 10.09
C TYR A 113 -2.24 18.26 9.69
N LEU A 114 -2.89 17.72 8.66
CA LEU A 114 -2.54 16.41 8.11
C LEU A 114 -1.14 16.43 7.46
N LEU A 115 -0.81 17.51 6.74
CA LEU A 115 0.54 17.71 6.19
C LEU A 115 1.61 17.74 7.29
N ARG A 116 1.32 18.42 8.40
CA ARG A 116 2.21 18.52 9.57
C ARG A 116 2.19 17.30 10.48
N ARG A 117 1.39 16.27 10.14
CA ARG A 117 1.24 15.06 10.96
C ARG A 117 0.71 15.34 12.37
N THR A 118 -0.20 16.28 12.48
CA THR A 118 -0.92 16.60 13.71
C THR A 118 -2.40 16.21 13.59
N PRO A 119 -2.72 14.91 13.52
CA PRO A 119 -4.07 14.42 13.21
C PRO A 119 -5.10 14.85 14.25
N ASP A 120 -4.72 15.04 15.52
CA ASP A 120 -5.65 15.49 16.56
C ASP A 120 -6.23 16.87 16.26
N LYS A 121 -5.39 17.81 15.79
CA LYS A 121 -5.88 19.13 15.37
C LYS A 121 -6.77 19.03 14.12
N ALA A 122 -6.47 18.13 13.19
CA ALA A 122 -7.29 17.90 12.01
C ALA A 122 -8.67 17.35 12.40
N ILE A 123 -8.72 16.38 13.33
CA ILE A 123 -9.98 15.80 13.84
C ILE A 123 -10.89 16.90 14.41
N VAL A 124 -10.37 17.81 15.22
CA VAL A 124 -11.16 18.90 15.79
C VAL A 124 -11.80 19.75 14.69
N GLN A 125 -11.04 20.14 13.66
CA GLN A 125 -11.61 20.94 12.57
C GLN A 125 -12.60 20.13 11.73
N LEU A 126 -12.35 18.85 11.48
CA LEU A 126 -13.28 17.99 10.75
C LEU A 126 -14.60 17.78 11.50
N GLN A 127 -14.56 17.60 12.82
CA GLN A 127 -15.76 17.49 13.64
C GLN A 127 -16.62 18.75 13.57
N GLU A 128 -15.98 19.92 13.59
CA GLU A 128 -16.68 21.20 13.41
C GLU A 128 -17.30 21.31 12.00
N VAL A 129 -16.57 20.88 10.94
CA VAL A 129 -17.13 20.87 9.57
C VAL A 129 -18.34 19.95 9.49
N VAL A 130 -18.27 18.74 10.04
CA VAL A 130 -19.39 17.79 10.03
C VAL A 130 -20.58 18.31 10.86
N ALA A 131 -20.32 19.04 11.95
CA ALA A 131 -21.38 19.65 12.75
C ALA A 131 -22.09 20.80 12.01
N LEU A 132 -21.33 21.63 11.28
CA LEU A 132 -21.87 22.75 10.48
C LEU A 132 -22.55 22.24 9.19
N GLU A 133 -22.02 21.20 8.60
CA GLU A 133 -22.49 20.60 7.34
C GLU A 133 -22.70 19.08 7.50
N PRO A 134 -23.79 18.63 8.14
CA PRO A 134 -24.04 17.20 8.37
C PRO A 134 -24.13 16.36 7.08
N GLY A 135 -24.43 17.00 5.94
CA GLY A 135 -24.46 16.40 4.61
C GLY A 135 -23.07 16.31 3.92
N ASN A 136 -22.00 16.84 4.53
CA ASN A 136 -20.67 16.85 3.93
C ASN A 136 -20.02 15.44 4.00
N VAL A 137 -20.25 14.64 2.96
CA VAL A 137 -19.75 13.27 2.85
C VAL A 137 -18.23 13.24 2.84
N ASP A 138 -17.59 14.19 2.16
CA ASP A 138 -16.11 14.23 2.05
C ASP A 138 -15.45 14.49 3.41
N ALA A 139 -16.03 15.38 4.22
CA ALA A 139 -15.54 15.64 5.57
C ALA A 139 -15.68 14.39 6.47
N LYS A 140 -16.79 13.65 6.36
CA LYS A 140 -16.98 12.39 7.09
C LYS A 140 -15.95 11.32 6.66
N VAL A 141 -15.71 11.18 5.37
CA VAL A 141 -14.68 10.25 4.86
C VAL A 141 -13.30 10.65 5.38
N MET A 142 -12.91 11.92 5.30
CA MET A 142 -11.63 12.40 5.81
C MET A 142 -11.50 12.22 7.33
N LEU A 143 -12.59 12.35 8.08
CA LEU A 143 -12.59 12.07 9.50
C LEU A 143 -12.40 10.58 9.78
N GLY A 144 -13.03 9.70 9.00
CA GLY A 144 -12.81 8.26 8.98
C GLY A 144 -11.35 7.91 8.68
N ASP A 145 -10.77 8.45 7.61
CA ASP A 145 -9.37 8.26 7.21
C ASP A 145 -8.39 8.70 8.32
N THR A 146 -8.71 9.84 8.99
CA THR A 146 -7.86 10.36 10.06
C THR A 146 -7.90 9.46 11.29
N TYR A 147 -9.08 8.93 11.67
CA TYR A 147 -9.21 7.96 12.75
C TYR A 147 -8.56 6.60 12.40
N LEU A 148 -8.70 6.13 11.16
CA LEU A 148 -8.04 4.91 10.68
C LEU A 148 -6.52 5.03 10.76
N ALA A 149 -5.96 6.18 10.35
CA ALA A 149 -4.53 6.47 10.45
C ALA A 149 -4.02 6.50 11.92
N LYS A 150 -4.90 6.78 12.87
CA LYS A 150 -4.65 6.70 14.32
C LYS A 150 -4.94 5.30 14.90
N ASN A 151 -5.28 4.32 14.08
CA ASN A 151 -5.69 2.97 14.48
C ASN A 151 -6.94 2.95 15.38
N ASN A 152 -7.79 3.97 15.31
CA ASN A 152 -9.08 4.00 15.99
C ASN A 152 -10.16 3.46 15.03
N LEU A 153 -10.20 2.11 14.92
CA LEU A 153 -11.05 1.42 13.94
C LEU A 153 -12.55 1.71 14.18
N GLN A 154 -12.98 1.80 15.44
CA GLN A 154 -14.38 2.03 15.78
C GLN A 154 -14.85 3.40 15.25
N LYS A 155 -14.15 4.48 15.61
CA LYS A 155 -14.53 5.84 15.15
C LYS A 155 -14.37 5.99 13.64
N ALA A 156 -13.40 5.32 13.04
CA ALA A 156 -13.25 5.31 11.58
C ALA A 156 -14.47 4.67 10.92
N GLU A 157 -14.91 3.51 11.39
CA GLU A 157 -16.08 2.79 10.88
C GLU A 157 -17.36 3.60 11.02
N GLU A 158 -17.61 4.20 12.20
CA GLU A 158 -18.76 5.09 12.45
C GLU A 158 -18.84 6.23 11.42
N ASN A 159 -17.72 6.88 11.12
CA ASN A 159 -17.68 7.99 10.16
C ASN A 159 -17.83 7.54 8.71
N TYR A 160 -17.27 6.39 8.31
CA TYR A 160 -17.50 5.86 6.98
C TYR A 160 -18.94 5.41 6.77
N LEU A 161 -19.57 4.76 7.77
CA LEU A 161 -20.99 4.42 7.71
C LEU A 161 -21.87 5.67 7.62
N ALA A 162 -21.58 6.70 8.42
CA ALA A 162 -22.26 7.99 8.34
C ALA A 162 -22.07 8.69 6.96
N ALA A 163 -20.96 8.47 6.29
CA ALA A 163 -20.74 8.94 4.93
C ALA A 163 -21.59 8.19 3.89
N LEU A 164 -21.85 6.90 4.12
CA LEU A 164 -22.71 6.08 3.25
C LEU A 164 -24.20 6.35 3.44
N ASP A 165 -24.66 6.82 4.62
CA ASP A 165 -26.04 7.24 4.83
C ASP A 165 -26.43 8.39 3.89
N GLY A 166 -25.47 9.28 3.57
CA GLY A 166 -25.68 10.36 2.62
C GLY A 166 -25.42 9.96 1.16
N ARG A 167 -24.65 8.92 0.91
CA ARG A 167 -24.25 8.50 -0.43
C ARG A 167 -23.76 7.04 -0.43
N LEU A 168 -24.67 6.13 -0.70
CA LEU A 168 -24.44 4.68 -0.66
C LEU A 168 -23.27 4.17 -1.53
N ASP A 169 -22.90 4.92 -2.56
CA ASP A 169 -21.85 4.56 -3.53
C ASP A 169 -20.59 5.42 -3.39
N ASN A 170 -20.28 5.87 -2.18
CA ASN A 170 -19.03 6.56 -1.95
C ASN A 170 -17.85 5.58 -1.90
N ALA A 171 -17.02 5.60 -2.96
CA ALA A 171 -15.88 4.69 -3.09
C ALA A 171 -14.84 4.85 -1.96
N GLY A 172 -14.62 6.07 -1.46
CA GLY A 172 -13.70 6.34 -0.36
C GLY A 172 -14.15 5.68 0.96
N ALA A 173 -15.44 5.86 1.31
CA ALA A 173 -16.01 5.24 2.50
C ALA A 173 -16.01 3.72 2.42
N LEU A 174 -16.42 3.15 1.28
CA LEU A 174 -16.40 1.69 1.06
C LEU A 174 -14.96 1.14 1.10
N PHE A 175 -13.99 1.86 0.55
CA PHE A 175 -12.59 1.47 0.62
C PHE A 175 -12.07 1.46 2.06
N GLY A 176 -12.39 2.49 2.85
CA GLY A 176 -12.07 2.56 4.27
C GLY A 176 -12.67 1.40 5.07
N LEU A 177 -13.95 1.06 4.84
CA LEU A 177 -14.61 -0.10 5.46
C LEU A 177 -13.94 -1.42 5.05
N GLY A 178 -13.58 -1.58 3.79
CA GLY A 178 -12.82 -2.76 3.33
C GLY A 178 -11.47 -2.91 4.04
N GLN A 179 -10.76 -1.80 4.28
CA GLN A 179 -9.52 -1.81 5.05
C GLN A 179 -9.75 -2.18 6.52
N ILE A 180 -10.81 -1.68 7.14
CA ILE A 180 -11.17 -2.00 8.53
C ILE A 180 -11.51 -3.48 8.66
N SER A 181 -12.39 -4.02 7.80
CA SER A 181 -12.75 -5.44 7.82
C SER A 181 -11.53 -6.34 7.66
N ARG A 182 -10.59 -5.98 6.75
CA ARG A 182 -9.33 -6.71 6.63
C ARG A 182 -8.49 -6.65 7.91
N LEU A 183 -8.40 -5.49 8.56
CA LEU A 183 -7.66 -5.33 9.82
C LEU A 183 -8.28 -6.13 10.97
N LYS A 184 -9.60 -6.30 10.97
CA LYS A 184 -10.34 -7.14 11.91
C LYS A 184 -10.23 -8.65 11.57
N GLY A 185 -9.67 -9.02 10.41
CA GLY A 185 -9.61 -10.40 9.91
C GLY A 185 -10.89 -10.89 9.23
N GLU A 186 -11.84 -10.02 8.99
CA GLU A 186 -13.15 -10.26 8.35
C GLU A 186 -12.95 -10.27 6.81
N THR A 187 -12.29 -11.31 6.28
CA THR A 187 -11.84 -11.33 4.87
C THR A 187 -13.00 -11.30 3.89
N ARG A 188 -14.15 -11.94 4.23
CA ARG A 188 -15.33 -11.96 3.37
C ARG A 188 -15.93 -10.56 3.22
N GLU A 189 -16.13 -9.86 4.31
CA GLU A 189 -16.64 -8.48 4.37
C GLU A 189 -15.72 -7.53 3.62
N ALA A 190 -14.41 -7.65 3.85
CA ALA A 190 -13.41 -6.88 3.12
C ALA A 190 -13.53 -7.07 1.61
N SER A 191 -13.71 -8.32 1.15
CA SER A 191 -13.87 -8.62 -0.28
C SER A 191 -15.16 -8.02 -0.86
N ILE A 192 -16.26 -8.02 -0.11
CA ILE A 192 -17.54 -7.40 -0.55
C ILE A 192 -17.37 -5.89 -0.77
N TYR A 193 -16.78 -5.19 0.20
CA TYR A 193 -16.54 -3.75 0.08
C TYR A 193 -15.59 -3.43 -1.08
N LEU A 194 -14.45 -4.13 -1.18
CA LEU A 194 -13.46 -3.89 -2.22
C LEU A 194 -13.97 -4.21 -3.64
N ASN A 195 -14.81 -5.24 -3.80
CA ASN A 195 -15.44 -5.55 -5.09
C ASN A 195 -16.37 -4.41 -5.52
N ARG A 196 -17.18 -3.87 -4.59
CA ARG A 196 -18.02 -2.71 -4.89
C ARG A 196 -17.19 -1.48 -5.27
N VAL A 197 -16.08 -1.24 -4.56
CA VAL A 197 -15.11 -0.17 -4.93
C VAL A 197 -14.53 -0.40 -6.32
N ALA A 198 -14.12 -1.62 -6.65
CA ALA A 198 -13.57 -1.95 -7.96
C ALA A 198 -14.58 -1.64 -9.09
N THR A 199 -15.85 -2.00 -8.89
CA THR A 199 -16.93 -1.70 -9.85
C THR A 199 -17.14 -0.19 -10.01
N LEU A 200 -17.21 0.57 -8.91
CA LEU A 200 -17.41 2.02 -8.92
C LEU A 200 -16.20 2.79 -9.51
N SER A 201 -15.03 2.19 -9.47
CA SER A 201 -13.76 2.83 -9.87
C SER A 201 -13.26 2.36 -11.24
N ALA A 202 -14.04 1.58 -11.98
CA ALA A 202 -13.63 1.03 -13.28
C ALA A 202 -13.13 2.13 -14.24
N ASP A 203 -13.82 3.28 -14.27
CA ASP A 203 -13.46 4.43 -15.11
C ASP A 203 -12.64 5.51 -14.38
N SER A 204 -12.12 5.21 -13.21
CA SER A 204 -11.34 6.17 -12.42
C SER A 204 -10.12 6.65 -13.20
N LYS A 205 -9.85 7.97 -13.12
CA LYS A 205 -8.64 8.62 -13.64
C LYS A 205 -7.63 8.96 -12.54
N ALA A 206 -7.81 8.39 -11.35
CA ALA A 206 -6.94 8.60 -10.19
C ALA A 206 -5.99 7.40 -10.02
N PRO A 207 -4.78 7.42 -10.61
CA PRO A 207 -3.88 6.25 -10.62
C PRO A 207 -3.42 5.85 -9.21
N GLU A 208 -3.25 6.81 -8.31
CA GLU A 208 -2.87 6.55 -6.92
C GLU A 208 -3.95 5.76 -6.18
N PHE A 209 -5.23 6.10 -6.40
CA PHE A 209 -6.36 5.38 -5.80
C PHE A 209 -6.46 3.95 -6.34
N LEU A 210 -6.35 3.79 -7.67
CA LEU A 210 -6.35 2.48 -8.33
C LEU A 210 -5.19 1.59 -7.84
N TYR A 211 -4.02 2.18 -7.62
CA TYR A 211 -2.87 1.48 -7.04
C TYR A 211 -3.17 1.01 -5.60
N GLN A 212 -3.74 1.86 -4.75
CA GLN A 212 -4.10 1.47 -3.39
C GLN A 212 -5.17 0.38 -3.38
N LEU A 213 -6.19 0.50 -4.24
CA LEU A 213 -7.22 -0.53 -4.42
C LEU A 213 -6.59 -1.87 -4.81
N GLY A 214 -5.68 -1.85 -5.78
CA GLY A 214 -4.96 -3.05 -6.21
C GLY A 214 -4.15 -3.70 -5.09
N LEU A 215 -3.46 -2.89 -4.27
CA LEU A 215 -2.71 -3.40 -3.12
C LEU A 215 -3.62 -4.03 -2.06
N GLU A 216 -4.76 -3.41 -1.75
CA GLU A 216 -5.71 -3.98 -0.79
C GLU A 216 -6.35 -5.27 -1.32
N ALA A 217 -6.72 -5.30 -2.61
CA ALA A 217 -7.23 -6.50 -3.26
C ALA A 217 -6.22 -7.66 -3.21
N LEU A 218 -4.92 -7.39 -3.44
CA LEU A 218 -3.86 -8.39 -3.25
C LEU A 218 -3.80 -8.92 -1.82
N ARG A 219 -4.01 -8.09 -0.81
CA ARG A 219 -3.96 -8.50 0.60
C ARG A 219 -5.09 -9.46 0.98
N VAL A 220 -6.22 -9.38 0.31
CA VAL A 220 -7.38 -10.26 0.52
C VAL A 220 -7.53 -11.34 -0.56
N ASN A 221 -6.49 -11.55 -1.38
CA ASN A 221 -6.40 -12.54 -2.46
C ASN A 221 -7.43 -12.35 -3.62
N MET A 222 -7.96 -11.14 -3.80
CA MET A 222 -8.77 -10.75 -4.96
C MET A 222 -7.84 -10.42 -6.14
N ASN A 223 -7.27 -11.47 -6.75
CA ASN A 223 -6.18 -11.31 -7.71
C ASN A 223 -6.63 -10.72 -9.06
N ASP A 224 -7.88 -10.95 -9.48
CA ASP A 224 -8.43 -10.40 -10.72
C ASP A 224 -8.72 -8.91 -10.60
N GLU A 225 -9.34 -8.49 -9.50
CA GLU A 225 -9.64 -7.09 -9.20
C GLU A 225 -8.34 -6.31 -8.98
N ALA A 226 -7.38 -6.92 -8.28
CA ALA A 226 -6.05 -6.35 -8.10
C ALA A 226 -5.37 -6.09 -9.43
N LYS A 227 -5.37 -7.09 -10.32
CA LYS A 227 -4.80 -6.97 -11.66
C LYS A 227 -5.47 -5.84 -12.44
N ALA A 228 -6.80 -5.83 -12.50
CA ALA A 228 -7.55 -4.83 -13.26
C ALA A 228 -7.26 -3.39 -12.77
N ALA A 229 -7.30 -3.17 -11.46
CA ALA A 229 -6.99 -1.87 -10.87
C ALA A 229 -5.54 -1.43 -11.15
N LEU A 230 -4.57 -2.35 -11.01
CA LEU A 230 -3.15 -2.07 -11.24
C LEU A 230 -2.81 -1.87 -12.72
N GLU A 231 -3.46 -2.60 -13.64
CA GLU A 231 -3.34 -2.36 -15.09
C GLU A 231 -3.77 -0.94 -15.42
N ARG A 232 -4.92 -0.51 -14.91
CA ARG A 232 -5.41 0.83 -15.13
C ARG A 232 -4.50 1.91 -14.53
N ALA A 233 -3.95 1.67 -13.34
CA ALA A 233 -2.96 2.58 -12.74
C ALA A 233 -1.70 2.72 -13.61
N VAL A 234 -1.19 1.60 -14.17
CA VAL A 234 -0.04 1.60 -15.09
C VAL A 234 -0.37 2.27 -16.42
N GLU A 235 -1.58 2.10 -16.96
CA GLU A 235 -2.00 2.81 -18.19
C GLU A 235 -1.97 4.32 -18.01
N LEU A 236 -2.43 4.81 -16.87
CA LEU A 236 -2.44 6.24 -16.55
C LEU A 236 -1.03 6.79 -16.26
N GLN A 237 -0.16 6.00 -15.61
CA GLN A 237 1.22 6.38 -15.29
C GLN A 237 2.20 5.22 -15.60
N PRO A 238 2.56 5.01 -16.88
CA PRO A 238 3.31 3.81 -17.32
C PRO A 238 4.78 3.77 -16.89
N LYS A 239 5.30 4.84 -16.28
CA LYS A 239 6.69 4.93 -15.80
C LYS A 239 6.78 4.94 -14.26
N GLU A 240 5.67 4.75 -13.54
CA GLU A 240 5.72 4.71 -12.08
C GLU A 240 6.20 3.33 -11.60
N PRO A 241 7.39 3.24 -10.97
CA PRO A 241 8.00 1.96 -10.61
C PRO A 241 7.17 1.14 -9.61
N SER A 242 6.49 1.81 -8.69
CA SER A 242 5.65 1.14 -7.67
C SER A 242 4.45 0.43 -8.29
N TYR A 243 3.85 1.00 -9.34
CA TYR A 243 2.71 0.40 -10.03
C TYR A 243 3.14 -0.83 -10.84
N LEU A 244 4.29 -0.73 -11.53
CA LEU A 244 4.85 -1.86 -12.28
C LEU A 244 5.23 -3.03 -11.36
N LEU A 245 5.80 -2.73 -10.18
CA LEU A 245 6.12 -3.74 -9.18
C LEU A 245 4.85 -4.47 -8.71
N ALA A 246 3.83 -3.72 -8.31
CA ALA A 246 2.58 -4.29 -7.82
C ALA A 246 1.86 -5.10 -8.91
N LEU A 247 1.82 -4.60 -10.14
CA LEU A 247 1.22 -5.32 -11.27
C LEU A 247 1.99 -6.61 -11.59
N GLY A 248 3.32 -6.58 -11.54
CA GLY A 248 4.14 -7.79 -11.68
C GLY A 248 3.81 -8.85 -10.63
N ILE A 249 3.60 -8.43 -9.37
CA ILE A 249 3.18 -9.31 -8.27
C ILE A 249 1.76 -9.85 -8.53
N ALA A 250 0.83 -9.03 -9.03
CA ALA A 250 -0.52 -9.48 -9.36
C ALA A 250 -0.51 -10.58 -10.43
N TRP A 251 0.25 -10.40 -11.51
CA TRP A 251 0.42 -11.42 -12.55
C TRP A 251 1.08 -12.69 -12.01
N LEU A 252 2.08 -12.53 -11.13
CA LEU A 252 2.75 -13.65 -10.47
C LEU A 252 1.77 -14.47 -9.64
N ARG A 253 0.88 -13.84 -8.89
CA ARG A 253 -0.16 -14.52 -8.10
C ARG A 253 -1.20 -15.23 -8.95
N LYS A 254 -1.45 -14.74 -10.17
CA LYS A 254 -2.27 -15.44 -11.17
C LYS A 254 -1.55 -16.61 -11.84
N GLY A 255 -0.26 -16.81 -11.57
CA GLY A 255 0.57 -17.85 -12.19
C GLY A 255 1.06 -17.50 -13.58
N ASP A 256 0.81 -16.30 -14.09
CA ASP A 256 1.31 -15.87 -15.38
C ASP A 256 2.72 -15.31 -15.25
N LEU A 257 3.69 -16.24 -15.34
CA LEU A 257 5.11 -15.91 -15.24
C LEU A 257 5.61 -15.07 -16.42
N PHE A 258 4.94 -15.11 -17.58
CA PHE A 258 5.34 -14.34 -18.75
C PHE A 258 5.04 -12.86 -18.58
N GLU A 259 3.79 -12.53 -18.23
CA GLU A 259 3.40 -11.14 -17.97
C GLU A 259 4.10 -10.57 -16.73
N ALA A 260 4.32 -11.39 -15.69
CA ALA A 260 5.10 -10.99 -14.53
C ALA A 260 6.55 -10.60 -14.91
N GLU A 261 7.25 -11.44 -15.72
CA GLU A 261 8.59 -11.13 -16.22
C GLU A 261 8.61 -9.80 -16.98
N LYS A 262 7.65 -9.59 -17.88
CA LYS A 262 7.53 -8.36 -18.68
C LYS A 262 7.41 -7.11 -17.79
N ARG A 263 6.60 -7.16 -16.73
CA ARG A 263 6.41 -6.02 -15.81
C ARG A 263 7.67 -5.76 -14.98
N PHE A 264 8.31 -6.79 -14.45
CA PHE A 264 9.55 -6.61 -13.69
C PHE A 264 10.72 -6.13 -14.56
N ARG A 265 10.85 -6.61 -15.81
CA ARG A 265 11.84 -6.07 -16.75
C ARG A 265 11.60 -4.59 -17.04
N ARG A 266 10.33 -4.21 -17.29
CA ARG A 266 9.97 -2.80 -17.50
C ARG A 266 10.26 -1.93 -16.29
N LEU A 267 9.99 -2.42 -15.09
CA LEU A 267 10.39 -1.75 -13.84
C LEU A 267 11.90 -1.50 -13.81
N LEU A 268 12.71 -2.52 -14.14
CA LEU A 268 14.17 -2.44 -14.06
C LEU A 268 14.82 -1.63 -15.19
N GLU A 269 14.14 -1.41 -16.32
CA GLU A 269 14.53 -0.41 -17.31
C GLU A 269 14.43 1.02 -16.76
N ILE A 270 13.42 1.30 -15.93
CA ILE A 270 13.18 2.62 -15.33
C ILE A 270 14.02 2.82 -14.08
N GLN A 271 14.11 1.78 -13.25
CA GLN A 271 14.81 1.79 -11.97
C GLN A 271 15.70 0.54 -11.86
N PRO A 272 16.90 0.53 -12.49
CA PRO A 272 17.78 -0.63 -12.53
C PRO A 272 18.17 -1.19 -11.15
N ASP A 273 18.18 -0.30 -10.15
CA ASP A 273 18.59 -0.58 -8.78
C ASP A 273 17.44 -0.99 -7.85
N ASN A 274 16.26 -1.26 -8.38
CA ASN A 274 15.12 -1.70 -7.59
C ASN A 274 15.33 -3.14 -7.10
N VAL A 275 15.72 -3.28 -5.84
CA VAL A 275 16.03 -4.58 -5.22
C VAL A 275 14.85 -5.55 -5.28
N GLN A 276 13.62 -5.07 -5.04
CA GLN A 276 12.42 -5.91 -5.11
C GLN A 276 12.13 -6.36 -6.54
N GLY A 277 12.29 -5.48 -7.51
CA GLY A 277 12.18 -5.82 -8.93
C GLY A 277 13.19 -6.89 -9.35
N GLN A 278 14.45 -6.76 -8.91
CA GLN A 278 15.52 -7.72 -9.18
C GLN A 278 15.21 -9.09 -8.54
N LEU A 279 14.76 -9.10 -7.28
CA LEU A 279 14.38 -10.32 -6.56
C LEU A 279 13.22 -11.05 -7.25
N HIS A 280 12.13 -10.33 -7.55
CA HIS A 280 10.97 -10.94 -8.20
C HIS A 280 11.25 -11.39 -9.62
N LEU A 281 12.06 -10.65 -10.39
CA LEU A 281 12.51 -11.09 -11.72
C LEU A 281 13.34 -12.37 -11.61
N GLY A 282 14.28 -12.43 -10.67
CA GLY A 282 15.08 -13.63 -10.42
C GLY A 282 14.22 -14.85 -10.06
N TYR A 283 13.22 -14.65 -9.19
CA TYR A 283 12.25 -15.71 -8.85
C TYR A 283 11.43 -16.19 -10.07
N VAL A 284 10.91 -15.27 -10.88
CA VAL A 284 10.16 -15.61 -12.09
C VAL A 284 11.04 -16.38 -13.07
N LEU A 285 12.29 -15.96 -13.28
CA LEU A 285 13.23 -16.61 -14.18
C LEU A 285 13.62 -18.02 -13.69
N LEU A 286 13.77 -18.21 -12.37
CA LEU A 286 13.97 -19.54 -11.77
C LEU A 286 12.81 -20.48 -12.12
N ASN A 287 11.55 -20.04 -11.92
CA ASN A 287 10.36 -20.83 -12.24
C ASN A 287 10.18 -21.08 -13.76
N ARG A 288 10.72 -20.20 -14.59
CA ARG A 288 10.80 -20.39 -16.05
C ARG A 288 12.02 -21.19 -16.49
N LYS A 289 12.78 -21.77 -15.56
CA LYS A 289 14.00 -22.57 -15.80
C LYS A 289 15.12 -21.81 -16.53
N LYS A 290 15.11 -20.48 -16.48
CA LYS A 290 16.15 -19.60 -17.03
C LYS A 290 17.25 -19.37 -15.97
N TYR A 291 17.90 -20.43 -15.52
CA TYR A 291 18.74 -20.44 -14.32
C TYR A 291 19.92 -19.46 -14.36
N ALA A 292 20.56 -19.27 -15.51
CA ALA A 292 21.68 -18.34 -15.65
C ALA A 292 21.24 -16.87 -15.45
N GLU A 293 20.12 -16.50 -16.08
CA GLU A 293 19.55 -15.15 -15.89
C GLU A 293 19.01 -14.97 -14.46
N ALA A 294 18.34 -15.99 -13.90
CA ALA A 294 17.83 -15.97 -12.54
C ALA A 294 18.95 -15.65 -11.54
N ARG A 295 20.09 -16.38 -11.65
CA ARG A 295 21.26 -16.14 -10.83
C ARG A 295 21.76 -14.71 -10.94
N LEU A 296 21.90 -14.19 -12.16
CA LEU A 296 22.38 -12.82 -12.39
C LEU A 296 21.53 -11.77 -11.65
N TRP A 297 20.20 -11.87 -11.74
CA TRP A 297 19.31 -10.89 -11.12
C TRP A 297 19.24 -11.05 -9.60
N LEU A 298 19.27 -12.29 -9.10
CA LEU A 298 19.33 -12.57 -7.67
C LEU A 298 20.65 -12.08 -7.05
N GLU A 299 21.79 -12.29 -7.70
CA GLU A 299 23.08 -11.76 -7.24
C GLU A 299 23.09 -10.22 -7.22
N LYS A 300 22.47 -9.56 -8.20
CA LYS A 300 22.30 -8.10 -8.19
C LYS A 300 21.45 -7.62 -7.00
N SER A 301 20.45 -8.39 -6.57
CA SER A 301 19.61 -8.06 -5.42
C SER A 301 20.31 -8.30 -4.06
N ALA A 302 21.40 -9.11 -4.04
CA ALA A 302 22.16 -9.48 -2.86
C ALA A 302 23.21 -8.41 -2.47
N ARG A 303 22.81 -7.13 -2.37
CA ARG A 303 23.75 -6.04 -2.06
C ARG A 303 24.13 -5.98 -0.57
N PRO A 304 25.34 -5.49 -0.25
CA PRO A 304 25.68 -5.15 1.13
C PRO A 304 24.64 -4.17 1.73
N GLY A 305 24.07 -4.53 2.88
CA GLY A 305 23.01 -3.76 3.53
C GLY A 305 21.58 -4.09 3.13
N ALA A 306 21.35 -4.86 2.06
CA ALA A 306 20.05 -5.42 1.69
C ALA A 306 20.14 -6.96 1.75
N GLU A 307 20.40 -7.48 2.96
CA GLU A 307 20.54 -8.93 3.17
C GLU A 307 19.17 -9.59 3.32
N ILE A 308 18.49 -9.76 2.19
CA ILE A 308 17.16 -10.37 2.08
C ILE A 308 17.32 -11.89 2.10
N PRO A 309 16.79 -12.60 3.13
CA PRO A 309 16.96 -14.06 3.25
C PRO A 309 16.48 -14.84 2.03
N GLU A 310 15.40 -14.37 1.40
CA GLU A 310 14.79 -14.96 0.21
C GLU A 310 15.76 -14.99 -0.99
N VAL A 311 16.65 -14.01 -1.11
CA VAL A 311 17.66 -13.99 -2.18
C VAL A 311 18.59 -15.18 -2.06
N PHE A 312 19.06 -15.48 -0.86
CA PHE A 312 19.95 -16.63 -0.63
C PHE A 312 19.20 -17.94 -0.81
N TYR A 313 17.94 -18.01 -0.41
CA TYR A 313 17.10 -19.17 -0.65
C TYR A 313 16.90 -19.44 -2.14
N TYR A 314 16.54 -18.43 -2.95
CA TYR A 314 16.36 -18.61 -4.40
C TYR A 314 17.68 -18.89 -5.13
N LEU A 315 18.79 -18.28 -4.72
CA LEU A 315 20.11 -18.63 -5.25
C LEU A 315 20.48 -20.08 -4.91
N GLY A 316 20.11 -20.56 -3.72
CA GLY A 316 20.27 -21.96 -3.33
C GLY A 316 19.47 -22.90 -4.22
N LEU A 317 18.21 -22.55 -4.54
CA LEU A 317 17.39 -23.32 -5.48
C LEU A 317 18.00 -23.33 -6.89
N VAL A 318 18.51 -22.21 -7.37
CA VAL A 318 19.23 -22.15 -8.65
C VAL A 318 20.45 -23.08 -8.63
N ALA A 319 21.22 -23.10 -7.54
CA ALA A 319 22.37 -23.98 -7.40
C ALA A 319 21.97 -25.47 -7.38
N GLN A 320 20.85 -25.82 -6.70
CA GLN A 320 20.29 -27.18 -6.73
C GLN A 320 19.94 -27.64 -8.16
N GLU A 321 19.26 -26.79 -8.93
CA GLU A 321 18.89 -27.08 -10.32
C GLU A 321 20.12 -27.25 -11.24
N GLN A 322 21.26 -26.65 -10.86
CA GLN A 322 22.54 -26.78 -11.52
C GLN A 322 23.38 -27.97 -10.98
N ASN A 323 22.82 -28.75 -10.03
CA ASN A 323 23.52 -29.85 -9.33
C ASN A 323 24.76 -29.43 -8.53
N ASP A 324 24.84 -28.17 -8.14
CA ASP A 324 25.87 -27.64 -7.23
C ASP A 324 25.40 -27.73 -5.78
N ASP A 325 25.36 -28.95 -5.24
CA ASP A 325 24.82 -29.22 -3.90
C ASP A 325 25.60 -28.49 -2.79
N ALA A 326 26.92 -28.32 -2.95
CA ALA A 326 27.76 -27.65 -1.96
C ALA A 326 27.41 -26.15 -1.87
N ARG A 327 27.25 -25.50 -3.02
CA ARG A 327 26.84 -24.10 -3.10
C ARG A 327 25.41 -23.92 -2.62
N ALA A 328 24.51 -24.84 -2.95
CA ALA A 328 23.12 -24.79 -2.50
C ALA A 328 23.03 -24.81 -0.95
N ILE A 329 23.73 -25.73 -0.30
CA ILE A 329 23.78 -25.81 1.17
C ILE A 329 24.33 -24.51 1.77
N ALA A 330 25.45 -23.99 1.29
CA ALA A 330 26.01 -22.74 1.81
C ALA A 330 25.05 -21.56 1.69
N LEU A 331 24.28 -21.51 0.61
CA LEU A 331 23.27 -20.47 0.38
C LEU A 331 22.04 -20.64 1.29
N PHE A 332 21.56 -21.88 1.48
CA PHE A 332 20.46 -22.13 2.42
C PHE A 332 20.87 -21.89 3.87
N GLU A 333 22.08 -22.28 4.26
CA GLU A 333 22.64 -21.95 5.59
C GLU A 333 22.65 -20.43 5.82
N LYS A 334 23.06 -19.67 4.80
CA LYS A 334 23.05 -18.20 4.87
C LYS A 334 21.62 -17.65 4.98
N ALA A 335 20.64 -18.21 4.25
CA ALA A 335 19.24 -17.82 4.38
C ALA A 335 18.72 -18.08 5.79
N VAL A 336 18.99 -19.25 6.37
CA VAL A 336 18.60 -19.62 7.74
C VAL A 336 19.32 -18.78 8.78
N GLN A 337 20.59 -18.43 8.57
CA GLN A 337 21.33 -17.53 9.44
C GLN A 337 20.71 -16.14 9.50
N LYS A 338 20.25 -15.61 8.35
CA LYS A 338 19.60 -14.27 8.26
C LYS A 338 18.17 -14.28 8.80
N LEU A 339 17.44 -15.36 8.62
CA LEU A 339 16.08 -15.56 9.13
C LEU A 339 15.95 -16.97 9.73
N PRO A 340 16.24 -17.15 11.03
CA PRO A 340 16.17 -18.46 11.68
C PRO A 340 14.78 -19.12 11.65
N SER A 341 13.72 -18.34 11.47
CA SER A 341 12.33 -18.81 11.32
C SER A 341 11.91 -19.11 9.88
N TYR A 342 12.85 -19.13 8.92
CA TYR A 342 12.53 -19.38 7.51
C TYR A 342 12.34 -20.88 7.25
N ALA A 343 11.15 -21.41 7.46
CA ALA A 343 10.82 -22.84 7.34
C ALA A 343 11.19 -23.41 5.97
N HIS A 344 10.86 -22.75 4.86
CA HIS A 344 11.18 -23.22 3.52
C HIS A 344 12.70 -23.36 3.26
N ALA A 345 13.52 -22.43 3.78
CA ALA A 345 14.97 -22.54 3.67
C ALA A 345 15.51 -23.74 4.47
N ARG A 346 14.92 -24.02 5.63
CA ARG A 346 15.27 -25.22 6.44
C ARG A 346 14.86 -26.52 5.75
N ILE A 347 13.69 -26.55 5.10
CA ILE A 347 13.24 -27.72 4.32
C ILE A 347 14.25 -28.00 3.18
N ALA A 348 14.62 -26.97 2.44
CA ALA A 348 15.59 -27.09 1.35
C ALA A 348 16.98 -27.53 1.84
N LEU A 349 17.44 -26.97 2.97
CA LEU A 349 18.69 -27.32 3.62
C LEU A 349 18.67 -28.79 4.09
N GLY A 350 17.59 -29.21 4.76
CA GLY A 350 17.40 -30.58 5.22
C GLY A 350 17.38 -31.59 4.05
N SER A 351 16.66 -31.26 2.97
CA SER A 351 16.64 -32.07 1.74
C SER A 351 18.04 -32.17 1.10
N SER A 352 18.80 -31.07 1.07
CA SER A 352 20.18 -31.08 0.55
C SER A 352 21.12 -31.93 1.39
N TYR A 353 21.01 -31.88 2.74
CA TYR A 353 21.76 -32.77 3.61
C TYR A 353 21.37 -34.23 3.46
N MET A 354 20.08 -34.55 3.20
CA MET A 354 19.67 -35.92 2.90
C MET A 354 20.34 -36.46 1.62
N LYS A 355 20.43 -35.62 0.58
CA LYS A 355 21.09 -35.97 -0.68
C LYS A 355 22.58 -36.32 -0.45
N LEU A 356 23.26 -35.61 0.43
CA LEU A 356 24.64 -35.86 0.86
C LEU A 356 24.75 -36.94 1.96
N LYS A 357 23.66 -37.62 2.32
CA LYS A 357 23.61 -38.65 3.37
C LYS A 357 23.99 -38.14 4.78
N ASN A 358 23.98 -36.82 5.00
CA ASN A 358 24.16 -36.24 6.32
C ASN A 358 22.84 -36.22 7.08
N TYR A 359 22.39 -37.41 7.49
CA TYR A 359 21.03 -37.56 8.09
C TYR A 359 20.87 -36.87 9.43
N THR A 360 21.96 -36.68 10.17
CA THR A 360 21.91 -35.96 11.46
C THR A 360 21.53 -34.50 11.28
N ARG A 361 22.22 -33.79 10.38
CA ARG A 361 21.89 -32.40 10.07
C ARG A 361 20.54 -32.28 9.36
N ALA A 362 20.23 -33.20 8.44
CA ALA A 362 18.95 -33.24 7.77
C ALA A 362 17.80 -33.30 8.78
N LYS A 363 17.90 -34.18 9.79
CA LYS A 363 16.90 -34.31 10.85
C LYS A 363 16.71 -33.03 11.62
N GLN A 364 17.79 -32.39 12.08
CA GLN A 364 17.75 -31.14 12.84
C GLN A 364 17.00 -30.03 12.08
N GLU A 365 17.31 -29.84 10.80
CA GLU A 365 16.70 -28.79 10.00
C GLU A 365 15.23 -29.08 9.68
N LEU A 366 14.87 -30.32 9.36
CA LEU A 366 13.50 -30.70 9.03
C LEU A 366 12.60 -30.71 10.27
N GLU A 367 13.06 -31.18 11.44
CA GLU A 367 12.30 -31.10 12.69
C GLU A 367 12.05 -29.63 13.09
N MET A 368 13.06 -28.75 12.90
CA MET A 368 12.88 -27.33 13.13
C MET A 368 11.90 -26.71 12.11
N ALA A 369 11.91 -27.12 10.86
CA ALA A 369 10.97 -26.65 9.86
C ALA A 369 9.52 -26.99 10.24
N VAL A 370 9.24 -28.23 10.64
CA VAL A 370 7.94 -28.66 11.14
C VAL A 370 7.50 -27.88 12.39
N LYS A 371 8.45 -27.62 13.31
CA LYS A 371 8.16 -26.80 14.50
C LYS A 371 7.76 -25.37 14.15
N LEU A 372 8.35 -24.80 13.08
CA LEU A 372 8.07 -23.44 12.62
C LEU A 372 6.77 -23.35 11.81
N ASP A 373 6.49 -24.37 11.01
CA ASP A 373 5.29 -24.46 10.19
C ASP A 373 4.74 -25.90 10.21
N PRO A 374 3.89 -26.24 11.20
CA PRO A 374 3.32 -27.59 11.35
C PRO A 374 2.32 -27.98 10.26
N ASP A 375 1.84 -27.03 9.49
CA ASP A 375 0.87 -27.28 8.41
C ASP A 375 1.54 -27.35 7.03
N GLU A 376 2.90 -27.29 6.93
CA GLU A 376 3.65 -27.41 5.66
C GLU A 376 3.87 -28.88 5.26
N PRO A 377 3.13 -29.42 4.27
CA PRO A 377 3.20 -30.84 3.91
C PRO A 377 4.58 -31.29 3.43
N THR A 378 5.36 -30.37 2.81
CA THR A 378 6.68 -30.68 2.26
C THR A 378 7.70 -31.00 3.37
N ALA A 379 7.57 -30.34 4.53
CA ALA A 379 8.43 -30.61 5.68
C ALA A 379 8.17 -32.05 6.22
N HIS A 380 6.92 -32.41 6.40
CA HIS A 380 6.51 -33.75 6.85
C HIS A 380 6.91 -34.85 5.84
N TYR A 381 6.74 -34.57 4.54
CA TYR A 381 7.16 -35.50 3.50
C TYR A 381 8.66 -35.78 3.54
N ASN A 382 9.49 -34.72 3.67
CA ASN A 382 10.94 -34.89 3.79
C ASN A 382 11.34 -35.63 5.08
N LEU A 383 10.64 -35.40 6.21
CA LEU A 383 10.87 -36.16 7.44
C LEU A 383 10.48 -37.62 7.27
N ALA A 384 9.35 -37.93 6.64
CA ALA A 384 8.95 -39.32 6.35
C ALA A 384 10.03 -40.05 5.51
N LEU A 385 10.53 -39.39 4.47
CA LEU A 385 11.63 -39.93 3.65
C LEU A 385 12.92 -40.14 4.46
N LEU A 386 13.25 -39.21 5.33
CA LEU A 386 14.41 -39.31 6.20
C LEU A 386 14.28 -40.49 7.18
N TYR A 387 13.15 -40.62 7.87
CA TYR A 387 12.92 -41.72 8.81
C TYR A 387 12.91 -43.09 8.10
N ALA A 388 12.36 -43.18 6.90
CA ALA A 388 12.45 -44.41 6.08
C ALA A 388 13.91 -44.79 5.77
N ARG A 389 14.76 -43.82 5.44
CA ARG A 389 16.21 -44.03 5.23
C ARG A 389 16.96 -44.42 6.50
N LEU A 390 16.51 -43.91 7.66
CA LEU A 390 17.03 -44.27 8.98
C LEU A 390 16.48 -45.60 9.52
N LYS A 391 15.67 -46.32 8.73
CA LYS A 391 15.00 -47.57 9.09
C LYS A 391 14.07 -47.43 10.32
N ASP A 392 13.41 -46.30 10.45
CA ASP A 392 12.37 -46.02 11.44
C ASP A 392 10.99 -45.90 10.76
N PRO A 393 10.36 -47.07 10.46
CA PRO A 393 9.10 -47.07 9.74
C PRO A 393 7.92 -46.49 10.54
N ALA A 394 8.01 -46.55 11.88
CA ALA A 394 6.94 -46.04 12.74
C ALA A 394 6.83 -44.51 12.60
N ARG A 395 7.93 -43.78 12.75
CA ARG A 395 7.93 -42.32 12.56
C ARG A 395 7.67 -41.92 11.12
N ALA A 396 8.17 -42.68 10.15
CA ALA A 396 7.85 -42.39 8.75
C ALA A 396 6.33 -42.48 8.49
N GLN A 397 5.65 -43.45 9.10
CA GLN A 397 4.19 -43.60 8.97
C GLN A 397 3.43 -42.49 9.71
N GLU A 398 3.90 -42.05 10.88
CA GLU A 398 3.32 -40.91 11.62
C GLU A 398 3.32 -39.65 10.75
N GLU A 399 4.44 -39.30 10.13
CA GLU A 399 4.56 -38.13 9.27
C GLU A 399 3.63 -38.24 8.04
N MET A 400 3.50 -39.41 7.43
CA MET A 400 2.58 -39.64 6.31
C MET A 400 1.10 -39.47 6.72
N GLN A 401 0.72 -39.92 7.93
CA GLN A 401 -0.64 -39.70 8.45
C GLN A 401 -0.94 -38.20 8.66
N ILE A 402 0.06 -37.41 9.08
CA ILE A 402 -0.10 -35.95 9.20
C ILE A 402 -0.38 -35.35 7.83
N ILE A 403 0.37 -35.75 6.79
CA ILE A 403 0.15 -35.27 5.42
C ILE A 403 -1.26 -35.61 4.94
N GLU A 404 -1.78 -36.83 5.21
CA GLU A 404 -3.15 -37.21 4.86
C GLU A 404 -4.19 -36.33 5.57
N LYS A 405 -4.00 -36.04 6.86
CA LYS A 405 -4.86 -35.14 7.62
C LYS A 405 -4.82 -33.71 7.07
N LEU A 406 -3.65 -33.20 6.69
CA LEU A 406 -3.50 -31.88 6.07
C LEU A 406 -4.21 -31.81 4.71
N LYS A 407 -4.11 -32.87 3.89
CA LYS A 407 -4.87 -33.00 2.64
C LYS A 407 -6.39 -32.97 2.87
N ALA A 408 -6.87 -33.73 3.84
CA ALA A 408 -8.30 -33.79 4.18
C ALA A 408 -8.84 -32.44 4.68
N LYS A 409 -8.02 -31.62 5.35
CA LYS A 409 -8.38 -30.27 5.79
C LYS A 409 -8.40 -29.22 4.66
N GLY A 410 -8.12 -29.61 3.41
CA GLY A 410 -8.02 -28.66 2.29
C GLY A 410 -6.79 -27.76 2.34
N ALA A 411 -5.86 -28.04 3.24
CA ALA A 411 -4.57 -27.34 3.35
C ALA A 411 -3.58 -27.73 2.24
N THR A 412 -4.02 -28.48 1.22
CA THR A 412 -3.19 -28.78 0.07
C THR A 412 -3.14 -27.53 -0.82
N ASN A 413 -2.05 -26.84 -0.72
CA ASN A 413 -1.66 -25.81 -1.67
C ASN A 413 -1.55 -26.40 -3.07
N ASN A 414 -2.62 -26.28 -3.88
CA ASN A 414 -2.53 -26.42 -5.31
C ASN A 414 -1.52 -25.38 -5.81
N GLY A 415 -0.29 -25.80 -6.09
CA GLY A 415 0.74 -25.03 -6.80
C GLY A 415 0.92 -23.57 -6.32
N VAL A 416 0.91 -23.34 -5.00
CA VAL A 416 1.13 -21.99 -4.50
C VAL A 416 2.55 -21.57 -4.86
N VAL A 417 2.60 -20.61 -5.75
CA VAL A 417 3.74 -19.73 -5.92
C VAL A 417 4.11 -19.22 -4.52
N VAL A 418 5.17 -19.78 -3.92
CA VAL A 418 5.67 -19.32 -2.63
C VAL A 418 6.17 -17.90 -2.84
N LEU A 419 5.27 -16.94 -2.61
CA LEU A 419 5.69 -15.53 -2.57
C LEU A 419 6.63 -15.39 -1.38
N PRO A 420 7.66 -14.55 -1.50
CA PRO A 420 8.51 -14.26 -0.35
C PRO A 420 7.64 -13.89 0.85
N PRO A 421 7.98 -14.32 2.08
CA PRO A 421 7.25 -13.96 3.27
C PRO A 421 7.06 -12.46 3.28
N LYS A 422 5.85 -12.02 3.66
CA LYS A 422 5.53 -10.59 3.73
C LYS A 422 6.62 -9.93 4.56
N SER A 423 7.51 -9.18 3.92
CA SER A 423 8.36 -8.25 4.65
C SER A 423 7.41 -7.36 5.44
N SER A 424 7.42 -7.52 6.76
CA SER A 424 6.66 -6.66 7.67
C SER A 424 6.99 -5.20 7.37
N PRO A 425 6.01 -4.29 7.50
CA PRO A 425 6.08 -2.92 7.02
C PRO A 425 7.22 -2.11 7.62
#